data_d0c12850c6a0dc65a74f844400490a33
#
_entry.id   d0c12850c6a0dc65a74f844400490a33
#
_cell.length_a   1.000
_cell.length_b   1.000
_cell.length_c   1.000
_cell.angle_alpha   90.00
_cell.angle_beta   90.00
_cell.angle_gamma   90.00
#
_symmetry.space_group_name_H-M   'P 1'
#
loop_
_entity.id
_entity.type
_entity.pdbx_description
1 polymer ?
#
loop_
_entity_poly.entity_id
_entity_poly.type
_entity_poly.pdbx_seq_one_letter_code
_entity_poly.pdbx_strand_id
1 'polypeptide(L)'
;MNQNIANIRNEYNLKGLHELDLDVNPLNQFSKWFQEAVDSGLDEPNAMLLSTVEGTRPSARIVLLKDLDSGFLFFTNYKSKKGNDIENNPQVALTFFWKELERQVRIEGKVEKTSSQESDEYFASRPRGSQIGAWVSDQSEVIESRETIEQKTKIYVEKFEGNVIPRPEHWGGYRVIPDYIEFWQGRPSRLHDRLVYEIGGDRNWLIGRLSP
;
A
#
# COMPACT_ATOMS: atom_id res chain seq x y z
N MET A 1 4.24 -12.85 -31.34
CA MET A 1 5.36 -12.80 -30.38
C MET A 1 5.34 -14.08 -29.57
N ASN A 2 6.22 -15.03 -29.93
CA ASN A 2 6.38 -16.27 -29.14
C ASN A 2 7.62 -16.11 -28.22
N GLN A 3 7.61 -15.14 -27.31
CA GLN A 3 8.52 -15.22 -26.18
C GLN A 3 8.02 -16.35 -25.28
N ASN A 4 8.82 -17.38 -25.12
CA ASN A 4 8.52 -18.44 -24.18
C ASN A 4 8.66 -17.88 -22.76
N ILE A 5 7.56 -17.45 -22.17
CA ILE A 5 7.48 -16.83 -20.83
C ILE A 5 8.21 -17.69 -19.78
N ALA A 6 8.19 -19.02 -19.96
CA ALA A 6 8.87 -19.96 -19.06
C ALA A 6 10.39 -19.78 -19.02
N ASN A 7 10.99 -19.14 -20.05
CA ASN A 7 12.43 -18.89 -20.11
C ASN A 7 12.86 -17.55 -19.52
N ILE A 8 11.91 -16.70 -19.08
CA ILE A 8 12.23 -15.45 -18.38
C ILE A 8 12.58 -15.82 -16.94
N ARG A 9 13.88 -15.89 -16.64
CA ARG A 9 14.42 -16.27 -15.32
C ARG A 9 15.58 -15.34 -14.97
N ASN A 10 15.54 -14.80 -13.76
CA ASN A 10 16.66 -14.08 -13.15
C ASN A 10 17.15 -14.88 -11.95
N GLU A 11 18.45 -14.95 -11.76
CA GLU A 11 19.04 -15.44 -10.51
C GLU A 11 19.24 -14.27 -9.55
N TYR A 12 18.93 -14.50 -8.29
CA TYR A 12 19.04 -13.54 -7.20
C TYR A 12 20.31 -13.80 -6.40
N ASN A 13 21.18 -12.78 -6.30
CA ASN A 13 22.54 -12.95 -5.76
C ASN A 13 22.99 -11.82 -4.83
N LEU A 14 22.13 -10.85 -4.50
CA LEU A 14 22.57 -9.63 -3.82
C LEU A 14 22.95 -9.85 -2.36
N LYS A 15 22.01 -10.27 -1.52
CA LYS A 15 22.22 -10.39 -0.07
C LYS A 15 21.49 -11.61 0.50
N GLY A 16 21.87 -12.03 1.70
CA GLY A 16 21.10 -12.95 2.55
C GLY A 16 20.31 -12.17 3.59
N LEU A 17 19.37 -12.87 4.25
CA LEU A 17 18.63 -12.36 5.40
C LEU A 17 18.71 -13.40 6.53
N HIS A 18 19.25 -12.98 7.69
CA HIS A 18 19.39 -13.83 8.87
C HIS A 18 18.59 -13.27 10.05
N GLU A 19 18.22 -14.10 10.98
CA GLU A 19 17.48 -13.72 12.19
C GLU A 19 18.20 -12.66 13.01
N LEU A 20 19.53 -12.67 13.01
CA LEU A 20 20.37 -11.69 13.71
C LEU A 20 20.37 -10.29 13.07
N ASP A 21 19.93 -10.18 11.82
CA ASP A 21 19.83 -8.91 11.09
C ASP A 21 18.51 -8.19 11.38
N LEU A 22 17.56 -8.88 12.01
CA LEU A 22 16.21 -8.39 12.23
C LEU A 22 16.12 -7.49 13.46
N ASP A 23 15.27 -6.46 13.34
CA ASP A 23 14.81 -5.70 14.50
C ASP A 23 13.76 -6.50 15.27
N VAL A 24 13.67 -6.35 16.58
CA VAL A 24 12.62 -6.98 17.39
C VAL A 24 11.22 -6.45 17.05
N ASN A 25 11.15 -5.22 16.52
CA ASN A 25 9.91 -4.59 16.04
C ASN A 25 9.85 -4.64 14.50
N PRO A 26 8.87 -5.32 13.90
CA PRO A 26 8.76 -5.45 12.45
C PRO A 26 8.53 -4.12 11.72
N LEU A 27 7.94 -3.10 12.37
CA LEU A 27 7.79 -1.78 11.76
C LEU A 27 9.13 -1.07 11.65
N ASN A 28 10.02 -1.23 12.64
CA ASN A 28 11.40 -0.73 12.55
C ASN A 28 12.17 -1.49 11.46
N GLN A 29 11.98 -2.80 11.36
CA GLN A 29 12.59 -3.61 10.30
C GLN A 29 12.11 -3.16 8.92
N PHE A 30 10.81 -2.90 8.77
CA PHE A 30 10.27 -2.33 7.53
C PHE A 30 10.88 -0.96 7.24
N SER A 31 10.95 -0.06 8.22
CA SER A 31 11.54 1.28 8.04
C SER A 31 12.99 1.23 7.53
N LYS A 32 13.80 0.30 8.05
CA LYS A 32 15.18 0.07 7.57
C LYS A 32 15.19 -0.34 6.09
N TRP A 33 14.39 -1.32 5.72
CA TRP A 33 14.32 -1.80 4.34
C TRP A 33 13.74 -0.77 3.39
N PHE A 34 12.74 -0.01 3.83
CA PHE A 34 12.15 1.08 3.07
C PHE A 34 13.16 2.21 2.83
N GLN A 35 13.95 2.58 3.85
CA GLN A 35 15.00 3.57 3.68
C GLN A 35 16.08 3.10 2.67
N GLU A 36 16.50 1.83 2.74
CA GLU A 36 17.41 1.25 1.74
C GLU A 36 16.81 1.29 0.32
N ALA A 37 15.49 1.09 0.19
CA ALA A 37 14.80 1.20 -1.10
C ALA A 37 14.79 2.65 -1.62
N VAL A 38 14.57 3.64 -0.75
CA VAL A 38 14.65 5.06 -1.10
C VAL A 38 16.09 5.43 -1.51
N ASP A 39 17.08 5.03 -0.72
CA ASP A 39 18.50 5.36 -0.95
C ASP A 39 19.06 4.69 -2.22
N SER A 40 18.45 3.59 -2.66
CA SER A 40 18.83 2.92 -3.92
C SER A 40 18.31 3.64 -5.17
N GLY A 41 17.51 4.69 -5.02
CA GLY A 41 16.97 5.48 -6.13
C GLY A 41 15.84 4.79 -6.90
N LEU A 42 15.12 3.86 -6.27
CA LEU A 42 13.95 3.24 -6.88
C LEU A 42 12.84 4.26 -7.13
N ASP A 43 12.20 4.16 -8.29
CA ASP A 43 10.99 4.92 -8.58
C ASP A 43 9.83 4.40 -7.71
N GLU A 44 9.15 5.31 -7.02
CA GLU A 44 7.99 5.03 -6.17
C GLU A 44 8.17 3.83 -5.21
N PRO A 45 9.21 3.80 -4.35
CA PRO A 45 9.42 2.68 -3.41
C PRO A 45 8.25 2.49 -2.44
N ASN A 46 7.40 3.51 -2.30
CA ASN A 46 6.18 3.52 -1.51
C ASN A 46 4.94 2.95 -2.24
N ALA A 47 5.06 2.53 -3.51
CA ALA A 47 3.99 1.82 -4.18
C ALA A 47 3.80 0.43 -3.57
N MET A 48 2.56 0.09 -3.22
CA MET A 48 2.21 -1.21 -2.63
C MET A 48 0.94 -1.77 -3.25
N LEU A 49 0.91 -3.08 -3.42
CA LEU A 49 -0.28 -3.80 -3.83
C LEU A 49 -1.19 -3.97 -2.60
N LEU A 50 -2.36 -3.36 -2.62
CA LEU A 50 -3.42 -3.59 -1.62
C LEU A 50 -4.38 -4.65 -2.15
N SER A 51 -4.53 -5.73 -1.40
CA SER A 51 -5.51 -6.78 -1.65
C SER A 51 -6.67 -6.68 -0.66
N THR A 52 -7.89 -6.74 -1.19
CA THR A 52 -9.17 -6.71 -0.45
C THR A 52 -10.02 -7.89 -0.87
N VAL A 53 -11.02 -8.25 -0.08
CA VAL A 53 -11.93 -9.37 -0.37
C VAL A 53 -13.38 -8.91 -0.27
N GLU A 54 -14.16 -9.16 -1.32
CA GLU A 54 -15.62 -9.01 -1.34
C GLU A 54 -16.26 -10.40 -1.32
N GLY A 55 -16.90 -10.77 -0.21
CA GLY A 55 -17.35 -12.14 0.02
C GLY A 55 -16.17 -13.11 -0.05
N THR A 56 -16.09 -13.91 -1.11
CA THR A 56 -14.97 -14.85 -1.35
C THR A 56 -14.06 -14.42 -2.51
N ARG A 57 -14.34 -13.26 -3.14
CA ARG A 57 -13.61 -12.81 -4.32
C ARG A 57 -12.52 -11.81 -3.95
N PRO A 58 -11.23 -12.16 -4.12
CA PRO A 58 -10.13 -11.22 -3.92
C PRO A 58 -10.07 -10.18 -5.05
N SER A 59 -9.62 -8.98 -4.70
CA SER A 59 -9.38 -7.88 -5.63
C SER A 59 -8.13 -7.13 -5.21
N ALA A 60 -7.28 -6.72 -6.17
CA ALA A 60 -6.02 -6.07 -5.86
C ALA A 60 -5.78 -4.84 -6.75
N ARG A 61 -5.04 -3.84 -6.24
CA ARG A 61 -4.64 -2.61 -6.93
C ARG A 61 -3.45 -1.99 -6.24
N ILE A 62 -2.73 -1.12 -6.96
CA ILE A 62 -1.65 -0.35 -6.37
C ILE A 62 -2.23 0.85 -5.62
N VAL A 63 -1.72 1.09 -4.43
CA VAL A 63 -1.90 2.31 -3.64
C VAL A 63 -0.53 2.77 -3.12
N LEU A 64 -0.43 4.00 -2.62
CA LEU A 64 0.84 4.54 -2.13
C LEU A 64 0.83 4.59 -0.60
N LEU A 65 1.86 4.03 0.02
CA LEU A 65 2.16 4.28 1.43
C LEU A 65 2.42 5.77 1.62
N LYS A 66 1.80 6.38 2.62
CA LYS A 66 1.90 7.81 2.92
C LYS A 66 2.54 8.09 4.28
N ASP A 67 2.42 7.17 5.19
CA ASP A 67 3.08 7.23 6.48
C ASP A 67 3.16 5.83 7.11
N LEU A 68 4.03 5.69 8.10
CA LEU A 68 4.21 4.50 8.91
C LEU A 68 4.34 4.91 10.38
N ASP A 69 3.33 4.58 11.16
CA ASP A 69 3.29 4.81 12.60
C ASP A 69 3.06 3.50 13.37
N SER A 70 1.88 3.30 13.93
CA SER A 70 1.43 2.00 14.48
C SER A 70 0.99 1.01 13.39
N GLY A 71 0.94 1.45 12.12
CA GLY A 71 0.54 0.70 10.95
C GLY A 71 0.86 1.44 9.66
N PHE A 72 0.40 0.89 8.54
CA PHE A 72 0.69 1.38 7.20
C PHE A 72 -0.46 2.29 6.72
N LEU A 73 -0.17 3.58 6.50
CA LEU A 73 -1.18 4.58 6.11
C LEU A 73 -1.27 4.74 4.59
N PHE A 74 -2.49 4.75 4.09
CA PHE A 74 -2.79 5.17 2.72
C PHE A 74 -4.11 5.95 2.70
N PHE A 75 -4.32 6.76 1.65
CA PHE A 75 -5.52 7.58 1.51
C PHE A 75 -6.26 7.25 0.22
N THR A 76 -7.59 7.25 0.29
CA THR A 76 -8.42 6.87 -0.87
C THR A 76 -9.85 7.42 -0.74
N ASN A 77 -10.66 7.18 -1.78
CA ASN A 77 -12.11 7.39 -1.72
C ASN A 77 -12.76 6.18 -1.03
N TYR A 78 -13.47 6.42 0.06
CA TYR A 78 -14.17 5.39 0.86
C TYR A 78 -15.30 4.70 0.09
N LYS A 79 -15.91 5.39 -0.91
CA LYS A 79 -16.97 4.84 -1.76
C LYS A 79 -16.44 4.06 -2.97
N SER A 80 -15.11 3.99 -3.16
CA SER A 80 -14.53 3.19 -4.22
C SER A 80 -14.72 1.69 -3.95
N LYS A 81 -14.51 0.84 -4.99
CA LYS A 81 -14.60 -0.61 -4.81
C LYS A 81 -13.79 -1.11 -3.60
N LYS A 82 -12.53 -0.67 -3.45
CA LYS A 82 -11.72 -1.04 -2.29
C LYS A 82 -12.25 -0.52 -0.96
N GLY A 83 -12.84 0.68 -0.96
CA GLY A 83 -13.47 1.25 0.23
C GLY A 83 -14.67 0.43 0.68
N ASN A 84 -15.53 0.02 -0.26
CA ASN A 84 -16.68 -0.86 0.00
C ASN A 84 -16.24 -2.27 0.44
N ASP A 85 -15.20 -2.84 -0.20
CA ASP A 85 -14.64 -4.13 0.22
C ASP A 85 -14.19 -4.08 1.68
N ILE A 86 -13.43 -3.03 2.06
CA ILE A 86 -12.90 -2.82 3.43
C ILE A 86 -14.01 -2.59 4.46
N GLU A 87 -15.05 -1.85 4.11
CA GLU A 87 -16.19 -1.62 5.01
C GLU A 87 -16.89 -2.94 5.38
N ASN A 88 -16.99 -3.86 4.43
CA ASN A 88 -17.62 -5.16 4.62
C ASN A 88 -16.67 -6.20 5.23
N ASN A 89 -15.38 -6.13 4.90
CA ASN A 89 -14.34 -7.02 5.41
C ASN A 89 -13.03 -6.23 5.62
N PRO A 90 -12.69 -5.87 6.85
CA PRO A 90 -11.52 -5.05 7.14
C PRO A 90 -10.18 -5.80 7.05
N GLN A 91 -10.18 -7.11 6.73
CA GLN A 91 -8.96 -7.88 6.54
C GLN A 91 -8.36 -7.60 5.16
N VAL A 92 -7.09 -7.23 5.14
CA VAL A 92 -6.38 -6.88 3.92
C VAL A 92 -4.96 -7.45 3.93
N ALA A 93 -4.36 -7.50 2.73
CA ALA A 93 -2.93 -7.72 2.60
C ALA A 93 -2.29 -6.58 1.79
N LEU A 94 -1.09 -6.18 2.20
CA LEU A 94 -0.21 -5.28 1.46
C LEU A 94 1.01 -6.04 0.98
N THR A 95 1.50 -5.70 -0.22
CA THR A 95 2.75 -6.27 -0.73
C THR A 95 3.59 -5.17 -1.36
N PHE A 96 4.82 -5.03 -0.90
CA PHE A 96 5.88 -4.26 -1.55
C PHE A 96 6.77 -5.22 -2.34
N PHE A 97 7.21 -4.80 -3.52
CA PHE A 97 8.18 -5.55 -4.31
C PHE A 97 9.25 -4.62 -4.88
N TRP A 98 10.42 -4.68 -4.31
CA TRP A 98 11.60 -3.90 -4.73
C TRP A 98 12.52 -4.82 -5.54
N LYS A 99 12.22 -4.92 -6.82
CA LYS A 99 12.87 -5.86 -7.74
C LYS A 99 14.38 -5.70 -7.78
N GLU A 100 14.87 -4.48 -7.80
CA GLU A 100 16.29 -4.13 -7.90
C GLU A 100 17.07 -4.51 -6.62
N LEU A 101 16.38 -4.63 -5.49
CA LEU A 101 16.92 -5.12 -4.23
C LEU A 101 16.64 -6.61 -4.00
N GLU A 102 15.96 -7.25 -4.93
CA GLU A 102 15.51 -8.65 -4.80
C GLU A 102 14.73 -8.89 -3.52
N ARG A 103 13.86 -7.93 -3.14
CA ARG A 103 13.11 -7.94 -1.88
C ARG A 103 11.62 -7.85 -2.08
N GLN A 104 10.90 -8.54 -1.20
CA GLN A 104 9.45 -8.39 -1.04
C GLN A 104 9.12 -8.28 0.45
N VAL A 105 8.14 -7.43 0.77
CA VAL A 105 7.53 -7.40 2.11
C VAL A 105 6.04 -7.66 1.95
N ARG A 106 5.51 -8.64 2.68
CA ARG A 106 4.08 -8.94 2.75
C ARG A 106 3.58 -8.60 4.15
N ILE A 107 2.47 -7.91 4.20
CA ILE A 107 1.82 -7.49 5.44
C ILE A 107 0.36 -7.97 5.39
N GLU A 108 -0.10 -8.62 6.43
CA GLU A 108 -1.50 -8.96 6.63
C GLU A 108 -1.97 -8.29 7.92
N GLY A 109 -3.24 -7.88 7.93
CA GLY A 109 -3.76 -7.19 9.10
C GLY A 109 -5.13 -6.57 8.87
N LYS A 110 -5.59 -5.85 9.87
CA LYS A 110 -6.89 -5.20 9.91
C LYS A 110 -6.80 -3.72 9.60
N VAL A 111 -7.74 -3.23 8.79
CA VAL A 111 -7.82 -1.80 8.45
C VAL A 111 -8.69 -1.05 9.45
N GLU A 112 -8.22 0.15 9.82
CA GLU A 112 -8.97 1.15 10.58
C GLU A 112 -8.99 2.47 9.81
N LYS A 113 -10.10 3.24 9.89
CA LYS A 113 -10.13 4.61 9.34
C LYS A 113 -9.28 5.51 10.23
N THR A 114 -8.50 6.40 9.60
CA THR A 114 -7.81 7.48 10.34
C THR A 114 -8.82 8.48 10.89
N SER A 115 -8.41 9.32 11.83
CA SER A 115 -9.23 10.42 12.32
C SER A 115 -9.55 11.42 11.19
N SER A 116 -10.64 12.19 11.38
CA SER A 116 -10.97 13.28 10.45
C SER A 116 -9.85 14.31 10.38
N GLN A 117 -9.21 14.61 11.53
CA GLN A 117 -8.12 15.56 11.60
C GLN A 117 -6.92 15.11 10.75
N GLU A 118 -6.44 13.87 10.91
CA GLU A 118 -5.35 13.31 10.09
C GLU A 118 -5.67 13.35 8.60
N SER A 119 -6.93 13.00 8.26
CA SER A 119 -7.40 13.04 6.87
C SER A 119 -7.44 14.48 6.32
N ASP A 120 -7.87 15.46 7.12
CA ASP A 120 -7.93 16.87 6.72
C ASP A 120 -6.53 17.46 6.54
N GLU A 121 -5.60 17.19 7.47
CA GLU A 121 -4.20 17.63 7.41
C GLU A 121 -3.51 17.08 6.16
N TYR A 122 -3.62 15.77 5.91
CA TYR A 122 -3.03 15.19 4.71
C TYR A 122 -3.71 15.69 3.44
N PHE A 123 -5.05 15.86 3.42
CA PHE A 123 -5.76 16.39 2.26
C PHE A 123 -5.28 17.79 1.90
N ALA A 124 -5.10 18.67 2.89
CA ALA A 124 -4.61 20.03 2.71
C ALA A 124 -3.18 20.09 2.14
N SER A 125 -2.33 19.13 2.45
CA SER A 125 -0.95 19.05 1.94
C SER A 125 -0.86 18.61 0.47
N ARG A 126 -1.94 18.07 -0.10
CA ARG A 126 -1.94 17.56 -1.48
C ARG A 126 -1.89 18.72 -2.51
N PRO A 127 -1.27 18.50 -3.67
CA PRO A 127 -1.36 19.46 -4.78
C PRO A 127 -2.81 19.80 -5.12
N ARG A 128 -3.09 21.08 -5.42
CA ARG A 128 -4.44 21.58 -5.70
C ARG A 128 -5.20 20.72 -6.73
N GLY A 129 -4.55 20.32 -7.82
CA GLY A 129 -5.16 19.44 -8.82
C GLY A 129 -5.61 18.09 -8.26
N SER A 130 -4.86 17.52 -7.30
CA SER A 130 -5.22 16.28 -6.62
C SER A 130 -6.37 16.48 -5.62
N GLN A 131 -6.48 17.66 -4.99
CA GLN A 131 -7.62 18.01 -4.15
C GLN A 131 -8.90 18.13 -4.99
N ILE A 132 -8.84 18.82 -6.14
CA ILE A 132 -9.97 18.91 -7.10
C ILE A 132 -10.35 17.52 -7.61
N GLY A 133 -9.36 16.69 -7.99
CA GLY A 133 -9.60 15.32 -8.45
C GLY A 133 -10.39 14.45 -7.47
N ALA A 134 -10.26 14.67 -6.16
CA ALA A 134 -11.03 13.95 -5.15
C ALA A 134 -12.53 14.34 -5.15
N TRP A 135 -12.88 15.54 -5.61
CA TRP A 135 -14.26 15.99 -5.80
C TRP A 135 -14.83 15.56 -7.16
N VAL A 136 -13.99 15.47 -8.17
CA VAL A 136 -14.38 15.13 -9.55
C VAL A 136 -14.70 13.65 -9.70
N SER A 137 -13.90 12.77 -9.04
CA SER A 137 -13.93 11.34 -9.30
C SER A 137 -14.89 10.60 -8.37
N ASP A 138 -15.96 10.06 -8.93
CA ASP A 138 -16.76 8.99 -8.32
C ASP A 138 -15.99 7.67 -8.53
N GLN A 139 -14.94 7.48 -7.75
CA GLN A 139 -13.93 6.42 -7.98
C GLN A 139 -14.55 5.02 -8.04
N SER A 140 -14.26 4.28 -9.08
CA SER A 140 -14.74 2.93 -9.42
C SER A 140 -16.16 2.87 -10.02
N GLU A 141 -16.84 4.00 -10.18
CA GLU A 141 -18.11 4.03 -10.90
C GLU A 141 -17.89 4.02 -12.41
N VAL A 142 -18.86 3.44 -13.13
CA VAL A 142 -18.88 3.47 -14.59
C VAL A 142 -19.30 4.87 -15.04
N ILE A 143 -18.55 5.44 -15.95
CA ILE A 143 -18.83 6.75 -16.56
C ILE A 143 -19.01 6.59 -18.06
N GLU A 144 -19.76 7.49 -18.68
CA GLU A 144 -20.06 7.44 -20.12
C GLU A 144 -18.80 7.67 -20.97
N SER A 145 -17.96 8.64 -20.58
CA SER A 145 -16.77 9.00 -21.35
C SER A 145 -15.75 9.79 -20.53
N ARG A 146 -14.59 10.05 -21.11
CA ARG A 146 -13.55 10.92 -20.54
C ARG A 146 -14.03 12.35 -20.39
N GLU A 147 -14.87 12.84 -21.30
CA GLU A 147 -15.45 14.17 -21.30
C GLU A 147 -16.26 14.45 -20.03
N THR A 148 -16.91 13.43 -19.45
CA THR A 148 -17.59 13.53 -18.15
C THR A 148 -16.65 14.02 -17.05
N ILE A 149 -15.42 13.47 -17.00
CA ILE A 149 -14.39 13.89 -16.03
C ILE A 149 -13.91 15.31 -16.32
N GLU A 150 -13.72 15.67 -17.59
CA GLU A 150 -13.25 16.99 -18.00
C GLU A 150 -14.27 18.09 -17.68
N GLN A 151 -15.56 17.82 -17.90
CA GLN A 151 -16.64 18.74 -17.55
C GLN A 151 -16.74 18.92 -16.02
N LYS A 152 -16.75 17.84 -15.25
CA LYS A 152 -16.72 17.90 -13.77
C LYS A 152 -15.48 18.66 -13.28
N THR A 153 -14.32 18.45 -13.91
CA THR A 153 -13.10 19.16 -13.53
C THR A 153 -13.26 20.68 -13.69
N LYS A 154 -13.81 21.17 -14.81
CA LYS A 154 -14.06 22.59 -15.03
C LYS A 154 -14.98 23.17 -13.94
N ILE A 155 -16.08 22.50 -13.65
CA ILE A 155 -17.05 22.91 -12.61
C ILE A 155 -16.36 23.06 -11.25
N TYR A 156 -15.54 22.09 -10.83
CA TYR A 156 -14.91 22.13 -9.50
C TYR A 156 -13.72 23.11 -9.47
N VAL A 157 -13.00 23.32 -10.58
CA VAL A 157 -11.97 24.36 -10.68
C VAL A 157 -12.61 25.74 -10.45
N GLU A 158 -13.70 26.06 -11.15
CA GLU A 158 -14.45 27.32 -11.02
C GLU A 158 -15.04 27.45 -9.59
N LYS A 159 -15.67 26.39 -9.08
CA LYS A 159 -16.27 26.38 -7.74
C LYS A 159 -15.28 26.74 -6.63
N PHE A 160 -14.05 26.29 -6.74
CA PHE A 160 -13.01 26.49 -5.72
C PHE A 160 -12.01 27.58 -6.09
N GLU A 161 -12.24 28.34 -7.15
CA GLU A 161 -11.32 29.42 -7.57
C GLU A 161 -11.10 30.42 -6.42
N GLY A 162 -9.83 30.70 -6.12
CA GLY A 162 -9.42 31.61 -5.04
C GLY A 162 -9.71 31.12 -3.61
N ASN A 163 -10.30 29.95 -3.44
CA ASN A 163 -10.68 29.41 -2.12
C ASN A 163 -9.89 28.17 -1.73
N VAL A 164 -9.86 27.88 -0.43
CA VAL A 164 -9.39 26.60 0.11
C VAL A 164 -10.36 25.49 -0.35
N ILE A 165 -9.81 24.35 -0.74
CA ILE A 165 -10.61 23.20 -1.13
C ILE A 165 -10.80 22.32 0.10
N PRO A 166 -12.03 22.18 0.64
CA PRO A 166 -12.28 21.27 1.77
C PRO A 166 -12.16 19.82 1.32
N ARG A 167 -11.80 18.94 2.25
CA ARG A 167 -11.81 17.50 1.99
C ARG A 167 -13.25 17.01 1.81
N PRO A 168 -13.56 16.23 0.75
CA PRO A 168 -14.87 15.60 0.64
C PRO A 168 -15.04 14.49 1.70
N GLU A 169 -16.23 14.35 2.26
CA GLU A 169 -16.52 13.37 3.32
C GLU A 169 -16.19 11.91 2.93
N HIS A 170 -16.35 11.60 1.64
CA HIS A 170 -16.06 10.27 1.11
C HIS A 170 -14.57 9.99 0.86
N TRP A 171 -13.66 10.90 1.24
CA TRP A 171 -12.24 10.75 1.04
C TRP A 171 -11.49 10.84 2.38
N GLY A 172 -10.52 9.95 2.60
CA GLY A 172 -9.70 9.98 3.80
C GLY A 172 -8.74 8.81 3.88
N GLY A 173 -8.14 8.64 5.06
CA GLY A 173 -7.09 7.68 5.32
C GLY A 173 -7.60 6.36 5.89
N TYR A 174 -6.83 5.33 5.58
CA TYR A 174 -6.87 4.02 6.20
C TYR A 174 -5.51 3.68 6.80
N ARG A 175 -5.51 3.09 8.00
CA ARG A 175 -4.33 2.51 8.64
C ARG A 175 -4.50 1.00 8.69
N VAL A 176 -3.55 0.26 8.13
CA VAL A 176 -3.48 -1.19 8.25
C VAL A 176 -2.66 -1.52 9.50
N ILE A 177 -3.31 -2.05 10.52
CA ILE A 177 -2.67 -2.56 11.73
C ILE A 177 -2.23 -3.99 11.45
N PRO A 178 -0.93 -4.28 11.38
CA PRO A 178 -0.44 -5.60 11.01
C PRO A 178 -0.56 -6.58 12.18
N ASP A 179 -0.86 -7.84 11.85
CA ASP A 179 -0.74 -9.00 12.74
C ASP A 179 0.23 -10.04 12.18
N TYR A 180 0.65 -9.89 10.91
CA TYR A 180 1.63 -10.70 10.21
C TYR A 180 2.48 -9.82 9.27
N ILE A 181 3.81 -9.98 9.31
CA ILE A 181 4.73 -9.36 8.34
C ILE A 181 5.79 -10.37 7.92
N GLU A 182 5.93 -10.62 6.62
CA GLU A 182 6.97 -11.45 6.02
C GLU A 182 7.98 -10.59 5.27
N PHE A 183 9.25 -10.77 5.59
CA PHE A 183 10.39 -10.24 4.85
C PHE A 183 10.99 -11.35 3.99
N TRP A 184 10.97 -11.15 2.68
CA TRP A 184 11.49 -12.09 1.70
C TRP A 184 12.69 -11.47 0.99
N GLN A 185 13.81 -12.22 0.95
CA GLN A 185 15.03 -11.84 0.24
C GLN A 185 15.35 -12.89 -0.81
N GLY A 186 15.58 -12.44 -2.05
CA GLY A 186 16.01 -13.30 -3.15
C GLY A 186 17.34 -13.99 -2.89
N ARG A 187 17.42 -15.30 -3.23
CA ARG A 187 18.62 -16.12 -3.13
C ARG A 187 18.77 -17.02 -4.36
N PRO A 188 19.99 -17.48 -4.67
CA PRO A 188 20.23 -18.41 -5.76
C PRO A 188 19.38 -19.68 -5.65
N SER A 189 19.16 -20.33 -6.79
CA SER A 189 18.46 -21.62 -6.87
C SER A 189 17.05 -21.61 -6.28
N ARG A 190 16.43 -20.44 -6.11
CA ARG A 190 15.12 -20.22 -5.50
C ARG A 190 15.05 -20.61 -4.01
N LEU A 191 16.17 -20.78 -3.32
CA LEU A 191 16.24 -21.06 -1.90
C LEU A 191 16.24 -19.75 -1.10
N HIS A 192 15.15 -19.00 -1.26
CA HIS A 192 14.98 -17.64 -0.74
C HIS A 192 14.91 -17.59 0.78
N ASP A 193 15.45 -16.54 1.39
CA ASP A 193 15.27 -16.30 2.82
C ASP A 193 13.87 -15.71 3.05
N ARG A 194 13.13 -16.29 3.97
CA ARG A 194 11.79 -15.85 4.36
C ARG A 194 11.70 -15.80 5.88
N LEU A 195 11.66 -14.59 6.43
CA LEU A 195 11.54 -14.35 7.86
C LEU A 195 10.19 -13.69 8.15
N VAL A 196 9.47 -14.22 9.11
CA VAL A 196 8.12 -13.77 9.46
C VAL A 196 8.07 -13.27 10.89
N TYR A 197 7.20 -12.30 11.09
CA TYR A 197 6.74 -11.85 12.38
C TYR A 197 5.25 -12.12 12.48
N GLU A 198 4.85 -12.80 13.54
CA GLU A 198 3.46 -13.08 13.87
C GLU A 198 3.15 -12.61 15.28
N ILE A 199 1.96 -12.07 15.52
CA ILE A 199 1.54 -11.67 16.87
C ILE A 199 1.20 -12.93 17.68
N GLY A 200 1.95 -13.14 18.75
CA GLY A 200 1.69 -14.20 19.74
C GLY A 200 0.52 -13.87 20.68
N GLY A 201 0.14 -14.82 21.50
CA GLY A 201 -0.98 -14.71 22.45
C GLY A 201 -0.83 -13.60 23.50
N ASP A 202 0.39 -13.17 23.81
CA ASP A 202 0.74 -12.06 24.70
C ASP A 202 0.89 -10.70 23.98
N ARG A 203 0.54 -10.65 22.69
CA ARG A 203 0.70 -9.52 21.79
C ARG A 203 2.15 -9.12 21.49
N ASN A 204 3.12 -9.97 21.81
CA ASN A 204 4.49 -9.80 21.37
C ASN A 204 4.70 -10.41 19.98
N TRP A 205 5.67 -9.86 19.24
CA TRP A 205 6.04 -10.39 17.95
C TRP A 205 6.93 -11.64 18.12
N LEU A 206 6.53 -12.72 17.49
CA LEU A 206 7.31 -13.95 17.37
C LEU A 206 7.98 -13.96 15.99
N ILE A 207 9.27 -14.26 15.97
CA ILE A 207 10.03 -14.34 14.72
C ILE A 207 10.23 -15.80 14.35
N GLY A 208 9.96 -16.13 13.09
CA GLY A 208 10.15 -17.46 12.53
C GLY A 208 10.76 -17.43 11.13
N ARG A 209 11.31 -18.57 10.71
CA ARG A 209 11.80 -18.76 9.33
C ARG A 209 10.87 -19.72 8.61
N LEU A 210 10.45 -19.32 7.40
CA LEU A 210 9.69 -20.19 6.49
C LEU A 210 10.61 -20.86 5.48
N SER A 211 10.23 -22.06 5.07
CA SER A 211 10.84 -22.70 3.89
C SER A 211 10.55 -21.89 2.63
N PRO A 212 11.49 -21.79 1.69
CA PRO A 212 11.30 -21.08 0.41
C PRO A 212 10.19 -21.66 -0.44
#